data_5579c2633532aa69ecfeeabac4a9f7c3
#
_entry.id   5579c2633532aa69ecfeeabac4a9f7c3
#
_cell.length_a   1.000
_cell.length_b   1.000
_cell.length_c   1.000
_cell.angle_alpha   90.00
_cell.angle_beta   90.00
_cell.angle_gamma   90.00
#
_symmetry.space_group_name_H-M   'P 1'
#
loop_
_entity.id
_entity.type
_entity.pdbx_description
1 polymer ?
#
loop_
_entity_poly.entity_id
_entity_poly.type
_entity_poly.pdbx_seq_one_letter_code
_entity_poly.pdbx_strand_id
1 'polypeptide(L)'
;MNKTERIIKVILALSQNPAASATELAGQLQVSERSIYRYLKDIKRLGFPLHNFRDPEAGLRRHYLTPLTFTASEALAIIAAGQSLLSQEGLPFCEDLETALLKVKTAICSNEEKRAFYHLEPRFTYLGEKIRDYSPWQVLIQQLIKCIYHCRSITVVYDSFSSDEITERKIDPYDLYWNKGNLYLAAFCHKNNDIRSFRIDRFKSLKNVGERFNRDPEFDLSEFLGPSWRVYRGNEEVSKVKMLVYPPAARLFRETRY
;
A
#
# COMPACT_ATOMS: atom_id res chain seq x y z
N MET A 1 -20.40 -16.68 5.16
CA MET A 1 -19.25 -15.98 5.81
C MET A 1 -18.21 -17.01 6.22
N ASN A 2 -16.97 -16.88 5.75
CA ASN A 2 -15.92 -17.85 6.05
C ASN A 2 -15.31 -17.61 7.46
N LYS A 3 -14.43 -18.53 7.92
CA LYS A 3 -13.83 -18.47 9.25
C LYS A 3 -12.95 -17.22 9.44
N THR A 4 -12.21 -16.85 8.40
CA THR A 4 -11.29 -15.68 8.42
C THR A 4 -12.07 -14.36 8.55
N GLU A 5 -13.16 -14.21 7.81
CA GLU A 5 -14.04 -13.04 7.91
C GLU A 5 -14.63 -12.87 9.31
N ARG A 6 -14.98 -13.98 9.97
CA ARG A 6 -15.49 -13.96 11.34
C ARG A 6 -14.42 -13.54 12.35
N ILE A 7 -13.19 -14.02 12.20
CA ILE A 7 -12.05 -13.61 13.03
C ILE A 7 -11.79 -12.10 12.87
N ILE A 8 -11.76 -11.59 11.64
CA ILE A 8 -11.59 -10.15 11.37
C ILE A 8 -12.72 -9.34 12.02
N LYS A 9 -13.96 -9.78 11.93
CA LYS A 9 -15.09 -9.10 12.60
C LYS A 9 -14.98 -9.10 14.12
N VAL A 10 -14.48 -10.17 14.73
CA VAL A 10 -14.20 -10.19 16.18
C VAL A 10 -13.12 -9.18 16.54
N ILE A 11 -12.06 -9.09 15.76
CA ILE A 11 -10.99 -8.09 15.96
C ILE A 11 -11.56 -6.66 15.88
N LEU A 12 -12.34 -6.36 14.84
CA LEU A 12 -12.97 -5.05 14.67
C LEU A 12 -13.94 -4.72 15.80
N ALA A 13 -14.77 -5.68 16.24
CA ALA A 13 -15.69 -5.48 17.35
C ALA A 13 -14.95 -5.17 18.66
N LEU A 14 -13.85 -5.88 18.95
CA LEU A 14 -13.00 -5.63 20.12
C LEU A 14 -12.26 -4.28 20.04
N SER A 15 -11.93 -3.81 18.84
CA SER A 15 -11.31 -2.50 18.64
C SER A 15 -12.30 -1.35 18.84
N GLN A 16 -13.57 -1.56 18.48
CA GLN A 16 -14.64 -0.56 18.60
C GLN A 16 -15.25 -0.53 20.01
N ASN A 17 -15.37 -1.68 20.64
CA ASN A 17 -15.89 -1.82 22.00
C ASN A 17 -14.88 -2.55 22.88
N PRO A 18 -13.90 -1.82 23.45
CA PRO A 18 -12.95 -2.40 24.37
C PRO A 18 -13.67 -3.02 25.57
N ALA A 19 -13.20 -4.20 25.98
CA ALA A 19 -13.78 -4.94 27.08
C ALA A 19 -15.16 -5.58 26.79
N ALA A 20 -15.39 -6.04 25.55
CA ALA A 20 -16.59 -6.81 25.21
C ALA A 20 -16.57 -8.21 25.83
N SER A 21 -17.72 -8.70 26.27
CA SER A 21 -17.90 -10.09 26.73
C SER A 21 -18.08 -11.06 25.55
N ALA A 22 -17.84 -12.34 25.77
CA ALA A 22 -18.08 -13.35 24.75
C ALA A 22 -19.57 -13.43 24.34
N THR A 23 -20.47 -13.15 25.26
CA THR A 23 -21.93 -13.12 25.04
C THR A 23 -22.28 -11.95 24.12
N GLU A 24 -21.77 -10.75 24.39
CA GLU A 24 -21.98 -9.55 23.53
C GLU A 24 -21.45 -9.77 22.13
N LEU A 25 -20.24 -10.31 21.99
CA LEU A 25 -19.64 -10.65 20.69
C LEU A 25 -20.44 -11.72 19.95
N ALA A 26 -20.97 -12.70 20.65
CA ALA A 26 -21.81 -13.77 20.08
C ALA A 26 -23.12 -13.19 19.51
N GLY A 27 -23.74 -12.28 20.25
CA GLY A 27 -24.95 -11.59 19.80
C GLY A 27 -24.69 -10.72 18.57
N GLN A 28 -23.64 -9.88 18.58
CA GLN A 28 -23.28 -9.03 17.45
C GLN A 28 -22.97 -9.79 16.15
N LEU A 29 -22.30 -10.95 16.28
CA LEU A 29 -21.85 -11.72 15.14
C LEU A 29 -22.78 -12.88 14.76
N GLN A 30 -23.87 -13.05 15.50
CA GLN A 30 -24.87 -14.12 15.32
C GLN A 30 -24.21 -15.52 15.30
N VAL A 31 -23.35 -15.78 16.27
CA VAL A 31 -22.67 -17.06 16.46
C VAL A 31 -22.76 -17.53 17.91
N SER A 32 -22.47 -18.80 18.19
CA SER A 32 -22.42 -19.28 19.56
C SER A 32 -21.21 -18.74 20.32
N GLU A 33 -21.33 -18.57 21.64
CA GLU A 33 -20.21 -18.18 22.51
C GLU A 33 -19.01 -19.14 22.38
N ARG A 34 -19.28 -20.44 22.21
CA ARG A 34 -18.24 -21.46 21.95
C ARG A 34 -17.44 -21.13 20.69
N SER A 35 -18.09 -20.58 19.65
CA SER A 35 -17.40 -20.11 18.44
C SER A 35 -16.56 -18.88 18.73
N ILE A 36 -17.04 -17.94 19.54
CA ILE A 36 -16.28 -16.76 19.96
C ILE A 36 -15.02 -17.19 20.71
N TYR A 37 -15.09 -18.07 21.70
CA TYR A 37 -13.89 -18.55 22.42
C TYR A 37 -12.88 -19.21 21.48
N ARG A 38 -13.34 -19.94 20.47
CA ARG A 38 -12.46 -20.52 19.44
C ARG A 38 -11.78 -19.41 18.62
N TYR A 39 -12.50 -18.38 18.20
CA TYR A 39 -11.93 -17.24 17.46
C TYR A 39 -10.96 -16.44 18.31
N LEU A 40 -11.25 -16.18 19.57
CA LEU A 40 -10.33 -15.53 20.52
C LEU A 40 -9.02 -16.32 20.68
N LYS A 41 -9.12 -17.66 20.74
CA LYS A 41 -7.93 -18.53 20.77
C LYS A 41 -7.11 -18.41 19.46
N ASP A 42 -7.78 -18.38 18.32
CA ASP A 42 -7.11 -18.22 17.02
C ASP A 42 -6.46 -16.83 16.90
N ILE A 43 -7.13 -15.76 17.34
CA ILE A 43 -6.59 -14.38 17.40
C ILE A 43 -5.30 -14.35 18.24
N LYS A 44 -5.30 -14.99 19.41
CA LYS A 44 -4.11 -15.07 20.26
C LYS A 44 -2.98 -15.86 19.57
N ARG A 45 -3.30 -16.94 18.84
CA ARG A 45 -2.30 -17.71 18.06
C ARG A 45 -1.71 -16.94 16.89
N LEU A 46 -2.45 -15.99 16.35
CA LEU A 46 -2.00 -15.06 15.28
C LEU A 46 -1.11 -13.92 15.82
N GLY A 47 -0.81 -13.92 17.13
CA GLY A 47 0.08 -12.91 17.74
C GLY A 47 -0.61 -11.62 18.17
N PHE A 48 -1.93 -11.51 18.04
CA PHE A 48 -2.63 -10.33 18.56
C PHE A 48 -2.61 -10.31 20.09
N PRO A 49 -2.29 -9.16 20.71
CA PRO A 49 -2.21 -9.02 22.17
C PRO A 49 -3.60 -8.97 22.79
N LEU A 50 -4.22 -10.13 22.90
CA LEU A 50 -5.56 -10.30 23.47
C LEU A 50 -5.45 -10.60 24.97
N HIS A 51 -6.04 -9.73 25.76
CA HIS A 51 -6.14 -9.88 27.21
C HIS A 51 -7.60 -10.11 27.62
N ASN A 52 -7.77 -10.63 28.83
CA ASN A 52 -9.09 -10.74 29.45
C ASN A 52 -8.99 -10.43 30.95
N PHE A 53 -10.06 -9.94 31.51
CA PHE A 53 -10.25 -9.79 32.93
C PHE A 53 -11.66 -10.21 33.32
N ARG A 54 -11.86 -10.53 34.58
CA ARG A 54 -13.19 -10.81 35.10
C ARG A 54 -13.76 -9.50 35.66
N ASP A 55 -14.89 -9.09 35.11
CA ASP A 55 -15.62 -7.93 35.58
C ASP A 55 -16.17 -8.24 36.99
N PRO A 56 -15.77 -7.50 38.05
CA PRO A 56 -16.21 -7.78 39.42
C PRO A 56 -17.71 -7.59 39.62
N GLU A 57 -18.32 -6.61 38.88
CA GLU A 57 -19.74 -6.28 39.03
C GLU A 57 -20.64 -7.18 38.19
N ALA A 58 -20.27 -7.46 36.95
CA ALA A 58 -21.06 -8.30 36.05
C ALA A 58 -20.73 -9.79 36.13
N GLY A 59 -19.63 -10.18 36.79
CA GLY A 59 -19.15 -11.57 36.90
C GLY A 59 -18.70 -12.19 35.59
N LEU A 60 -18.69 -11.41 34.50
CA LEU A 60 -18.40 -11.85 33.14
C LEU A 60 -16.90 -11.71 32.83
N ARG A 61 -16.38 -12.59 31.96
CA ARG A 61 -15.07 -12.39 31.35
C ARG A 61 -15.17 -11.42 30.18
N ARG A 62 -14.49 -10.31 30.30
CA ARG A 62 -14.37 -9.32 29.25
C ARG A 62 -13.03 -9.46 28.53
N HIS A 63 -13.06 -9.27 27.21
CA HIS A 63 -11.90 -9.39 26.33
C HIS A 63 -11.59 -8.03 25.71
N TYR A 64 -10.31 -7.69 25.59
CA TYR A 64 -9.88 -6.49 24.93
C TYR A 64 -8.56 -6.73 24.18
N LEU A 65 -8.38 -5.99 23.09
CA LEU A 65 -7.10 -5.90 22.42
C LEU A 65 -6.34 -4.73 23.06
N THR A 66 -5.09 -4.98 23.43
CA THR A 66 -4.21 -3.87 23.78
C THR A 66 -3.93 -3.02 22.55
N PRO A 67 -3.52 -1.76 22.71
CA PRO A 67 -2.99 -0.96 21.60
C PRO A 67 -1.96 -1.77 20.83
N LEU A 68 -1.93 -1.58 19.51
CA LEU A 68 -0.97 -2.24 18.63
C LEU A 68 0.45 -1.98 19.14
N THR A 69 1.19 -3.04 19.41
CA THR A 69 2.57 -3.00 19.85
C THR A 69 3.46 -3.79 18.90
N PHE A 70 4.72 -3.40 18.81
CA PHE A 70 5.72 -4.01 17.94
C PHE A 70 6.88 -4.57 18.77
N THR A 71 7.46 -5.68 18.32
CA THR A 71 8.79 -6.11 18.74
C THR A 71 9.85 -5.21 18.11
N ALA A 72 11.09 -5.27 18.62
CA ALA A 72 12.21 -4.54 18.04
C ALA A 72 12.42 -4.87 16.55
N SER A 73 12.30 -6.14 16.18
CA SER A 73 12.48 -6.61 14.80
C SER A 73 11.38 -6.10 13.85
N GLU A 74 10.12 -6.13 14.28
CA GLU A 74 8.99 -5.62 13.49
C GLU A 74 9.10 -4.10 13.30
N ALA A 75 9.40 -3.36 14.38
CA ALA A 75 9.61 -1.93 14.31
C ALA A 75 10.79 -1.59 13.41
N LEU A 76 11.92 -2.29 13.52
CA LEU A 76 13.11 -2.09 12.68
C LEU A 76 12.80 -2.29 11.21
N ALA A 77 12.07 -3.36 10.85
CA ALA A 77 11.70 -3.65 9.46
C ALA A 77 10.83 -2.54 8.86
N ILE A 78 9.81 -2.08 9.60
CA ILE A 78 8.92 -1.00 9.14
C ILE A 78 9.68 0.32 9.01
N ILE A 79 10.50 0.65 10.01
CA ILE A 79 11.24 1.92 10.05
C ILE A 79 12.32 1.94 8.98
N ALA A 80 13.08 0.86 8.78
CA ALA A 80 14.09 0.79 7.73
C ALA A 80 13.47 0.97 6.33
N ALA A 81 12.33 0.31 6.06
CA ALA A 81 11.60 0.49 4.82
C ALA A 81 11.08 1.93 4.65
N GLY A 82 10.51 2.51 5.70
CA GLY A 82 10.02 3.89 5.67
C GLY A 82 11.14 4.92 5.51
N GLN A 83 12.26 4.76 6.20
CA GLN A 83 13.43 5.63 6.06
C GLN A 83 14.04 5.55 4.66
N SER A 84 14.05 4.36 4.04
CA SER A 84 14.46 4.19 2.65
C SER A 84 13.61 5.03 1.69
N LEU A 85 12.31 5.12 1.95
CA LEU A 85 11.42 5.98 1.17
C LEU A 85 11.65 7.45 1.49
N LEU A 86 11.79 7.83 2.78
CA LEU A 86 12.03 9.21 3.20
C LEU A 86 13.37 9.78 2.75
N SER A 87 14.38 8.93 2.49
CA SER A 87 15.65 9.37 1.91
C SER A 87 15.52 9.85 0.47
N GLN A 88 14.35 9.77 -0.11
CA GLN A 88 14.06 10.14 -1.48
C GLN A 88 13.30 11.48 -1.49
N GLU A 89 13.87 12.50 -2.07
CA GLU A 89 13.27 13.82 -2.18
C GLU A 89 11.96 13.79 -2.97
N GLY A 90 10.95 14.51 -2.49
CA GLY A 90 9.70 14.73 -3.21
C GLY A 90 8.72 13.55 -3.26
N LEU A 91 8.85 12.58 -2.37
CA LEU A 91 7.85 11.53 -2.22
C LEU A 91 6.52 12.13 -1.74
N PRO A 92 5.36 11.79 -2.34
CA PRO A 92 4.07 12.15 -1.76
C PRO A 92 3.89 11.49 -0.38
N PHE A 93 3.26 12.19 0.56
CA PHE A 93 2.98 11.73 1.93
C PHE A 93 4.21 11.59 2.86
N CYS A 94 5.31 12.32 2.61
CA CYS A 94 6.49 12.28 3.48
C CYS A 94 6.15 12.61 4.94
N GLU A 95 5.40 13.69 5.19
CA GLU A 95 4.99 14.11 6.53
C GLU A 95 4.12 13.06 7.24
N ASP A 96 3.19 12.45 6.50
CA ASP A 96 2.35 11.36 7.02
C ASP A 96 3.19 10.14 7.35
N LEU A 97 4.18 9.80 6.51
CA LEU A 97 5.08 8.68 6.73
C LEU A 97 5.98 8.91 7.95
N GLU A 98 6.58 10.10 8.09
CA GLU A 98 7.38 10.45 9.27
C GLU A 98 6.55 10.32 10.56
N THR A 99 5.33 10.85 10.54
CA THR A 99 4.41 10.74 11.68
C THR A 99 4.05 9.29 11.98
N ALA A 100 3.83 8.46 10.96
CA ALA A 100 3.54 7.04 11.13
C ALA A 100 4.73 6.28 11.71
N LEU A 101 5.95 6.53 11.24
CA LEU A 101 7.17 5.91 11.77
C LEU A 101 7.43 6.30 13.24
N LEU A 102 7.13 7.55 13.62
CA LEU A 102 7.21 7.97 15.02
C LEU A 102 6.22 7.19 15.89
N LYS A 103 4.98 6.98 15.42
CA LYS A 103 3.99 6.17 16.13
C LYS A 103 4.47 4.72 16.28
N VAL A 104 5.10 4.12 15.26
CA VAL A 104 5.69 2.78 15.34
C VAL A 104 6.76 2.73 16.44
N LYS A 105 7.68 3.70 16.49
CA LYS A 105 8.71 3.77 17.55
C LYS A 105 8.12 3.84 18.96
N THR A 106 7.03 4.61 19.13
CA THR A 106 6.37 4.72 20.45
C THR A 106 5.62 3.46 20.85
N ALA A 107 5.17 2.66 19.87
CA ALA A 107 4.39 1.45 20.07
C ALA A 107 5.23 0.17 20.30
N ILE A 108 6.55 0.28 20.52
CA ILE A 108 7.40 -0.88 20.87
C ILE A 108 7.01 -1.40 22.26
N CYS A 109 6.79 -2.72 22.34
CA CYS A 109 6.03 -3.36 23.42
C CYS A 109 6.68 -3.32 24.81
N SER A 110 8.00 -3.27 24.93
CA SER A 110 8.69 -3.28 26.24
C SER A 110 9.95 -2.43 26.25
N ASN A 111 10.45 -2.13 27.44
CA ASN A 111 11.72 -1.40 27.58
C ASN A 111 12.92 -2.20 27.07
N GLU A 112 12.88 -3.52 27.14
CA GLU A 112 13.90 -4.40 26.60
C GLU A 112 13.91 -4.33 25.07
N GLU A 113 12.77 -4.45 24.44
CA GLU A 113 12.58 -4.31 22.99
C GLU A 113 12.99 -2.90 22.51
N LYS A 114 12.66 -1.84 23.26
CA LYS A 114 13.11 -0.47 22.97
C LYS A 114 14.63 -0.34 22.97
N ARG A 115 15.30 -0.93 23.99
CA ARG A 115 16.77 -0.93 24.03
C ARG A 115 17.37 -1.69 22.87
N ALA A 116 16.84 -2.86 22.52
CA ALA A 116 17.27 -3.64 21.36
C ALA A 116 17.08 -2.84 20.07
N PHE A 117 15.92 -2.20 19.88
CA PHE A 117 15.63 -1.36 18.74
C PHE A 117 16.63 -0.21 18.59
N TYR A 118 16.82 0.63 19.63
CA TYR A 118 17.73 1.79 19.58
C TYR A 118 19.21 1.37 19.41
N HIS A 119 19.58 0.16 19.77
CA HIS A 119 20.90 -0.39 19.52
C HIS A 119 21.08 -0.81 18.07
N LEU A 120 20.04 -1.30 17.40
CA LEU A 120 20.07 -1.84 16.05
C LEU A 120 19.77 -0.79 14.98
N GLU A 121 18.87 0.15 15.25
CA GLU A 121 18.42 1.17 14.27
C GLU A 121 19.58 1.92 13.58
N PRO A 122 20.63 2.42 14.29
CA PRO A 122 21.75 3.13 13.65
C PRO A 122 22.62 2.25 12.76
N ARG A 123 22.50 0.93 12.86
CA ARG A 123 23.31 -0.06 12.12
C ARG A 123 22.59 -0.59 10.89
N PHE A 124 21.34 -0.20 10.70
CA PHE A 124 20.50 -0.67 9.62
C PHE A 124 20.22 0.49 8.66
N THR A 125 20.91 0.51 7.52
CA THR A 125 20.68 1.51 6.46
C THR A 125 20.31 0.79 5.19
N TYR A 126 19.17 1.12 4.63
CA TYR A 126 18.75 0.63 3.31
C TYR A 126 18.99 1.73 2.27
N LEU A 127 19.82 1.43 1.28
CA LEU A 127 20.07 2.32 0.14
C LEU A 127 19.17 1.88 -1.01
N GLY A 128 18.02 2.54 -1.15
CA GLY A 128 17.10 2.31 -2.26
C GLY A 128 17.54 2.98 -3.57
N GLU A 129 16.90 2.62 -4.68
CA GLU A 129 17.04 3.36 -5.93
C GLU A 129 16.50 4.80 -5.75
N LYS A 130 17.19 5.80 -6.32
CA LYS A 130 16.71 7.18 -6.30
C LYS A 130 15.39 7.28 -7.06
N ILE A 131 14.34 7.72 -6.39
CA ILE A 131 13.08 8.11 -6.99
C ILE A 131 13.22 9.56 -7.49
N ARG A 132 12.49 9.90 -8.53
CA ARG A 132 12.42 11.28 -9.01
C ARG A 132 11.71 12.16 -7.98
N ASP A 133 12.15 13.41 -7.83
CA ASP A 133 11.47 14.40 -6.99
C ASP A 133 10.06 14.73 -7.57
N TYR A 134 9.03 14.44 -6.79
CA TYR A 134 7.62 14.68 -7.12
C TYR A 134 7.01 15.84 -6.31
N SER A 135 7.80 16.60 -5.57
CA SER A 135 7.34 17.79 -4.83
C SER A 135 6.51 18.75 -5.69
N PRO A 136 6.90 19.04 -6.95
CA PRO A 136 6.10 19.94 -7.80
C PRO A 136 4.71 19.42 -8.17
N TRP A 137 4.50 18.10 -8.06
CA TRP A 137 3.24 17.44 -8.43
C TRP A 137 2.40 16.96 -7.24
N GLN A 138 2.77 17.29 -6.00
CA GLN A 138 2.05 16.82 -4.81
C GLN A 138 0.56 17.13 -4.84
N VAL A 139 0.19 18.37 -5.17
CA VAL A 139 -1.21 18.79 -5.26
C VAL A 139 -1.95 17.99 -6.34
N LEU A 140 -1.33 17.79 -7.49
CA LEU A 140 -1.88 16.99 -8.58
C LEU A 140 -2.09 15.53 -8.13
N ILE A 141 -1.11 14.93 -7.47
CA ILE A 141 -1.18 13.55 -6.99
C ILE A 141 -2.34 13.38 -5.99
N GLN A 142 -2.49 14.31 -5.04
CA GLN A 142 -3.61 14.29 -4.09
C GLN A 142 -4.97 14.40 -4.80
N GLN A 143 -5.07 15.24 -5.84
CA GLN A 143 -6.28 15.35 -6.65
C GLN A 143 -6.56 14.06 -7.42
N LEU A 144 -5.53 13.44 -8.02
CA LEU A 144 -5.65 12.16 -8.73
C LEU A 144 -6.14 11.05 -7.81
N ILE A 145 -5.61 10.95 -6.59
CA ILE A 145 -6.06 9.98 -5.60
C ILE A 145 -7.55 10.14 -5.27
N LYS A 146 -8.01 11.39 -5.09
CA LYS A 146 -9.44 11.67 -4.87
C LYS A 146 -10.28 11.27 -6.08
N CYS A 147 -9.80 11.52 -7.30
CA CYS A 147 -10.49 11.16 -8.53
C CYS A 147 -10.57 9.63 -8.72
N ILE A 148 -9.51 8.90 -8.40
CA ILE A 148 -9.48 7.43 -8.39
C ILE A 148 -10.50 6.90 -7.37
N TYR A 149 -10.45 7.39 -6.13
CA TYR A 149 -11.35 6.96 -5.07
C TYR A 149 -12.83 7.18 -5.40
N HIS A 150 -13.17 8.32 -6.02
CA HIS A 150 -14.54 8.68 -6.38
C HIS A 150 -14.93 8.26 -7.80
N CYS A 151 -14.06 7.56 -8.55
CA CYS A 151 -14.23 7.21 -9.97
C CYS A 151 -14.65 8.43 -10.81
N ARG A 152 -13.86 9.53 -10.77
CA ARG A 152 -14.13 10.76 -11.51
C ARG A 152 -13.22 10.87 -12.72
N SER A 153 -13.81 11.04 -13.90
CA SER A 153 -13.07 11.43 -15.13
C SER A 153 -12.38 12.77 -14.93
N ILE A 154 -11.24 12.93 -15.56
CA ILE A 154 -10.48 14.19 -15.53
C ILE A 154 -10.05 14.63 -16.93
N THR A 155 -9.96 15.93 -17.13
CA THR A 155 -9.35 16.52 -18.30
C THR A 155 -8.01 17.12 -17.92
N VAL A 156 -6.96 16.66 -18.59
CA VAL A 156 -5.57 17.01 -18.30
C VAL A 156 -4.84 17.54 -19.52
N VAL A 157 -3.86 18.40 -19.30
CA VAL A 157 -2.86 18.76 -20.30
C VAL A 157 -1.64 17.89 -20.09
N TYR A 158 -1.29 17.10 -21.08
CA TYR A 158 -0.25 16.07 -21.00
C TYR A 158 0.80 16.23 -22.09
N ASP A 159 2.07 16.19 -21.70
CA ASP A 159 3.24 16.26 -22.56
C ASP A 159 3.60 14.83 -23.01
N SER A 160 3.25 14.51 -24.25
CA SER A 160 3.35 13.16 -24.80
C SER A 160 4.73 12.90 -25.38
N PHE A 161 5.45 11.91 -24.86
CA PHE A 161 6.76 11.53 -25.39
C PHE A 161 6.70 10.92 -26.80
N SER A 162 5.62 10.21 -27.12
CA SER A 162 5.51 9.49 -28.39
C SER A 162 5.17 10.38 -29.58
N SER A 163 4.54 11.51 -29.34
CA SER A 163 4.15 12.47 -30.39
C SER A 163 4.89 13.81 -30.30
N ASP A 164 5.70 14.01 -29.25
CA ASP A 164 6.37 15.27 -28.92
C ASP A 164 5.41 16.48 -28.89
N GLU A 165 4.16 16.22 -28.47
CA GLU A 165 3.08 17.19 -28.47
C GLU A 165 2.47 17.34 -27.07
N ILE A 166 2.15 18.57 -26.70
CA ILE A 166 1.32 18.86 -25.54
C ILE A 166 -0.14 18.80 -25.97
N THR A 167 -0.88 17.84 -25.44
CA THR A 167 -2.27 17.61 -25.83
C THR A 167 -3.19 17.59 -24.62
N GLU A 168 -4.41 18.08 -24.85
CA GLU A 168 -5.49 17.92 -23.89
C GLU A 168 -6.10 16.52 -24.02
N ARG A 169 -6.31 15.84 -22.87
CA ARG A 169 -6.85 14.48 -22.84
C ARG A 169 -7.90 14.34 -21.75
N LYS A 170 -9.03 13.76 -22.08
CA LYS A 170 -9.98 13.22 -21.12
C LYS A 170 -9.55 11.81 -20.79
N ILE A 171 -9.36 11.54 -19.48
CA ILE A 171 -8.93 10.24 -18.99
C ILE A 171 -9.74 9.83 -17.75
N ASP A 172 -9.94 8.53 -17.57
CA ASP A 172 -10.56 7.93 -16.40
C ASP A 172 -9.47 7.26 -15.56
N PRO A 173 -9.09 7.84 -14.43
CA PRO A 173 -7.97 7.38 -13.63
C PRO A 173 -8.31 6.07 -12.89
N TYR A 174 -7.47 5.04 -13.06
CA TYR A 174 -7.64 3.73 -12.46
C TYR A 174 -6.73 3.52 -11.26
N ASP A 175 -5.40 3.45 -11.48
CA ASP A 175 -4.42 3.16 -10.44
C ASP A 175 -3.14 3.98 -10.59
N LEU A 176 -2.54 4.36 -9.44
CA LEU A 176 -1.19 4.91 -9.38
C LEU A 176 -0.19 3.79 -9.07
N TYR A 177 0.93 3.78 -9.77
CA TYR A 177 1.96 2.76 -9.55
C TYR A 177 3.37 3.30 -9.79
N TRP A 178 4.32 2.74 -9.05
CA TRP A 178 5.73 3.02 -9.21
C TRP A 178 6.38 2.04 -10.18
N ASN A 179 7.17 2.55 -11.11
CA ASN A 179 8.00 1.73 -11.98
C ASN A 179 9.34 2.39 -12.21
N LYS A 180 10.43 1.74 -11.76
CA LYS A 180 11.83 2.19 -11.91
C LYS A 180 12.02 3.65 -11.51
N GLY A 181 11.62 3.99 -10.29
CA GLY A 181 11.77 5.33 -9.72
C GLY A 181 10.85 6.41 -10.28
N ASN A 182 9.91 6.07 -11.16
CA ASN A 182 8.93 7.00 -11.70
C ASN A 182 7.50 6.61 -11.29
N LEU A 183 6.68 7.62 -11.01
CA LEU A 183 5.26 7.46 -10.70
C LEU A 183 4.42 7.57 -11.98
N TYR A 184 3.53 6.60 -12.16
CA TYR A 184 2.64 6.48 -13.30
C TYR A 184 1.19 6.40 -12.85
N LEU A 185 0.30 6.83 -13.73
CA LEU A 185 -1.14 6.63 -13.63
C LEU A 185 -1.58 5.69 -14.75
N ALA A 186 -2.20 4.56 -14.41
CA ALA A 186 -2.97 3.77 -15.36
C ALA A 186 -4.35 4.41 -15.50
N ALA A 187 -4.75 4.76 -16.71
CA ALA A 187 -6.02 5.41 -16.97
C ALA A 187 -6.57 5.06 -18.36
N PHE A 188 -7.90 4.94 -18.46
CA PHE A 188 -8.55 4.85 -19.77
C PHE A 188 -8.49 6.20 -20.48
N CYS A 189 -7.93 6.22 -21.66
CA CYS A 189 -7.75 7.42 -22.48
C CYS A 189 -8.84 7.50 -23.54
N HIS A 190 -9.79 8.42 -23.42
CA HIS A 190 -10.89 8.59 -24.37
C HIS A 190 -10.42 8.90 -25.79
N LYS A 191 -9.27 9.62 -25.95
CA LYS A 191 -8.70 9.90 -27.29
C LYS A 191 -8.26 8.64 -28.03
N ASN A 192 -7.74 7.67 -27.30
CA ASN A 192 -7.18 6.44 -27.87
C ASN A 192 -8.11 5.23 -27.70
N ASN A 193 -9.20 5.40 -26.94
CA ASN A 193 -10.14 4.34 -26.58
C ASN A 193 -9.43 3.09 -25.99
N ASP A 194 -8.45 3.32 -25.10
CA ASP A 194 -7.60 2.28 -24.55
C ASP A 194 -7.05 2.70 -23.18
N ILE A 195 -6.71 1.72 -22.32
CA ILE A 195 -6.03 1.98 -21.04
C ILE A 195 -4.54 2.22 -21.32
N ARG A 196 -4.03 3.31 -20.80
CA ARG A 196 -2.64 3.74 -21.00
C ARG A 196 -1.98 4.18 -19.73
N SER A 197 -0.65 4.10 -19.73
CA SER A 197 0.21 4.59 -18.66
C SER A 197 0.59 6.05 -18.91
N PHE A 198 0.30 6.91 -17.95
CA PHE A 198 0.66 8.31 -17.96
C PHE A 198 1.69 8.60 -16.88
N ARG A 199 2.86 9.10 -17.24
CA ARG A 199 3.89 9.45 -16.25
C ARG A 199 3.53 10.78 -15.60
N ILE A 200 3.53 10.82 -14.27
CA ILE A 200 2.99 11.95 -13.50
C ILE A 200 3.75 13.26 -13.77
N ASP A 201 5.07 13.21 -13.91
CA ASP A 201 5.90 14.39 -14.16
C ASP A 201 5.70 15.04 -15.56
N ARG A 202 4.89 14.41 -16.41
CA ARG A 202 4.51 14.94 -17.72
C ARG A 202 3.15 15.64 -17.73
N PHE A 203 2.43 15.62 -16.60
CA PHE A 203 1.22 16.40 -16.45
C PHE A 203 1.58 17.89 -16.28
N LYS A 204 1.10 18.73 -17.18
CA LYS A 204 1.26 20.19 -17.09
C LYS A 204 0.18 20.82 -16.22
N SER A 205 -1.05 20.32 -16.31
CA SER A 205 -2.16 20.75 -15.49
C SER A 205 -3.32 19.76 -15.51
N LEU A 206 -4.12 19.76 -14.44
CA LEU A 206 -5.46 19.18 -14.40
C LEU A 206 -6.45 20.33 -14.61
N LYS A 207 -7.23 20.30 -15.70
CA LYS A 207 -8.13 21.39 -16.06
C LYS A 207 -9.52 21.25 -15.44
N ASN A 208 -10.05 20.03 -15.40
CA ASN A 208 -11.41 19.79 -14.93
C ASN A 208 -11.55 18.39 -14.34
N VAL A 209 -12.43 18.30 -13.32
CA VAL A 209 -12.90 17.03 -12.78
C VAL A 209 -14.29 16.79 -13.33
N GLY A 210 -14.42 15.77 -14.16
CA GLY A 210 -15.64 15.43 -14.88
C GLY A 210 -16.62 14.57 -14.08
N GLU A 211 -17.48 13.88 -14.83
CA GLU A 211 -18.49 12.99 -14.33
C GLU A 211 -17.89 11.71 -13.74
N ARG A 212 -18.73 10.91 -13.07
CA ARG A 212 -18.35 9.57 -12.65
C ARG A 212 -18.24 8.64 -13.85
N PHE A 213 -17.21 7.82 -13.87
CA PHE A 213 -17.08 6.74 -14.82
C PHE A 213 -17.27 5.38 -14.11
N ASN A 214 -17.61 4.36 -14.88
CA ASN A 214 -17.66 2.99 -14.40
C ASN A 214 -16.27 2.37 -14.61
N ARG A 215 -15.57 2.12 -13.50
CA ARG A 215 -14.30 1.37 -13.56
C ARG A 215 -14.61 -0.06 -13.97
N ASP A 216 -13.83 -0.60 -14.90
CA ASP A 216 -13.87 -2.00 -15.25
C ASP A 216 -13.51 -2.85 -14.00
N PRO A 217 -14.43 -3.67 -13.49
CA PRO A 217 -14.18 -4.50 -12.31
C PRO A 217 -13.13 -5.60 -12.55
N GLU A 218 -12.89 -5.97 -13.81
CA GLU A 218 -11.92 -6.99 -14.19
C GLU A 218 -10.52 -6.38 -14.46
N PHE A 219 -10.38 -5.06 -14.41
CA PHE A 219 -9.07 -4.43 -14.58
C PHE A 219 -8.12 -4.84 -13.47
N ASP A 220 -7.05 -5.55 -13.84
CA ASP A 220 -5.91 -5.88 -12.99
C ASP A 220 -4.66 -5.16 -13.49
N LEU A 221 -4.01 -4.43 -12.58
CA LEU A 221 -2.80 -3.65 -12.90
C LEU A 221 -1.63 -4.55 -13.29
N SER A 222 -1.51 -5.75 -12.67
CA SER A 222 -0.42 -6.69 -12.94
C SER A 222 -0.56 -7.28 -14.34
N GLU A 223 -1.78 -7.62 -14.75
CA GLU A 223 -2.09 -8.08 -16.11
C GLU A 223 -1.89 -6.95 -17.13
N PHE A 224 -2.34 -5.74 -16.79
CA PHE A 224 -2.13 -4.56 -17.64
C PHE A 224 -0.66 -4.27 -17.87
N LEU A 225 0.19 -4.39 -16.86
CA LEU A 225 1.64 -4.19 -16.99
C LEU A 225 2.32 -5.35 -17.72
N GLY A 226 1.83 -6.60 -17.55
CA GLY A 226 2.26 -7.81 -18.24
C GLY A 226 3.77 -7.95 -18.45
N PRO A 227 4.22 -8.74 -19.42
CA PRO A 227 5.64 -8.88 -19.78
C PRO A 227 6.13 -7.71 -20.65
N SER A 228 5.68 -6.49 -20.35
CA SER A 228 6.08 -5.29 -21.08
C SER A 228 7.50 -4.85 -20.72
N TRP A 229 8.28 -4.44 -21.70
CA TRP A 229 9.55 -3.78 -21.42
C TRP A 229 9.29 -2.37 -20.87
N ARG A 230 9.39 -2.21 -19.54
CA ARG A 230 9.09 -0.97 -18.81
C ARG A 230 7.59 -0.61 -18.93
N VAL A 231 7.29 0.48 -19.66
CA VAL A 231 5.94 1.05 -19.86
C VAL A 231 5.50 0.89 -21.32
N TYR A 232 6.36 0.34 -22.17
CA TYR A 232 6.06 0.14 -23.58
C TYR A 232 5.34 -1.19 -23.78
N ARG A 233 4.09 -1.11 -24.18
CA ARG A 233 3.27 -2.24 -24.58
C ARG A 233 3.29 -2.31 -26.10
N GLY A 234 3.89 -3.37 -26.65
CA GLY A 234 3.74 -3.70 -28.08
C GLY A 234 2.42 -4.43 -28.31
N ASN A 235 1.81 -4.23 -29.46
CA ASN A 235 0.66 -5.02 -29.91
C ASN A 235 1.08 -6.32 -30.61
N GLU A 236 2.38 -6.60 -30.63
CA GLU A 236 2.95 -7.75 -31.33
C GLU A 236 3.28 -8.90 -30.36
N GLU A 237 3.42 -10.09 -30.91
CA GLU A 237 3.81 -11.28 -30.14
C GLU A 237 5.16 -11.08 -29.44
N VAL A 238 5.29 -11.67 -28.25
CA VAL A 238 6.52 -11.59 -27.44
C VAL A 238 7.68 -12.21 -28.22
N SER A 239 8.65 -11.40 -28.61
CA SER A 239 9.85 -11.86 -29.31
C SER A 239 10.90 -12.39 -28.33
N LYS A 240 11.41 -13.59 -28.60
CA LYS A 240 12.54 -14.16 -27.85
C LYS A 240 13.85 -13.58 -28.35
N VAL A 241 14.54 -12.79 -27.51
CA VAL A 241 15.87 -12.27 -27.80
C VAL A 241 16.91 -13.16 -27.14
N LYS A 242 17.86 -13.70 -27.92
CA LYS A 242 19.02 -14.42 -27.40
C LYS A 242 20.21 -13.46 -27.39
N MET A 243 20.76 -13.20 -26.21
CA MET A 243 22.00 -12.42 -26.05
C MET A 243 23.13 -13.31 -25.57
N LEU A 244 24.30 -13.17 -26.18
CA LEU A 244 25.52 -13.78 -25.70
C LEU A 244 26.29 -12.72 -24.90
N VAL A 245 26.46 -12.99 -23.61
CA VAL A 245 27.15 -12.08 -22.70
C VAL A 245 28.44 -12.72 -22.21
N TYR A 246 29.55 -11.98 -22.33
CA TYR A 246 30.86 -12.45 -21.93
C TYR A 246 31.27 -11.96 -20.53
N PRO A 247 32.21 -12.64 -19.83
CA PRO A 247 32.79 -12.13 -18.60
C PRO A 247 33.46 -10.75 -18.81
N PRO A 248 33.41 -9.84 -17.80
CA PRO A 248 32.83 -10.01 -16.47
C PRO A 248 31.28 -9.79 -16.44
N ALA A 249 30.68 -9.21 -17.49
CA ALA A 249 29.28 -8.85 -17.53
C ALA A 249 28.34 -10.05 -17.34
N ALA A 250 28.74 -11.24 -17.86
CA ALA A 250 27.95 -12.47 -17.71
C ALA A 250 27.68 -12.84 -16.24
N ARG A 251 28.59 -12.51 -15.32
CA ARG A 251 28.38 -12.73 -13.89
C ARG A 251 27.31 -11.80 -13.32
N LEU A 252 27.34 -10.51 -13.66
CA LEU A 252 26.33 -9.53 -13.26
C LEU A 252 24.95 -9.93 -13.75
N PHE A 253 24.81 -10.39 -15.02
CA PHE A 253 23.56 -10.86 -15.57
C PHE A 253 22.97 -12.07 -14.85
N ARG A 254 23.81 -12.97 -14.30
CA ARG A 254 23.34 -14.13 -13.51
C ARG A 254 22.87 -13.75 -12.10
N GLU A 255 23.49 -12.72 -11.53
CA GLU A 255 23.21 -12.24 -10.17
C GLU A 255 22.00 -11.28 -10.13
N THR A 256 21.68 -10.64 -11.25
CA THR A 256 20.54 -9.69 -11.36
C THR A 256 19.31 -10.40 -11.93
N ARG A 257 18.22 -10.40 -11.18
CA ARG A 257 16.91 -10.82 -11.70
C ARG A 257 16.31 -9.67 -12.51
N TYR A 258 16.17 -9.86 -13.80
CA TYR A 258 15.50 -8.91 -14.71
C TYR A 258 14.04 -9.26 -14.88
#